data_2e96ff737bef07ce8eea3ff59a001fcf
#
_entry.id   2e96ff737bef07ce8eea3ff59a001fcf
#
_cell.length_a   1.000
_cell.length_b   1.000
_cell.length_c   1.000
_cell.angle_alpha   90.00
_cell.angle_beta   90.00
_cell.angle_gamma   90.00
#
_symmetry.space_group_name_H-M   'P 1'
#
loop_
_entity.id
_entity.type
_entity.pdbx_description
1 polymer ?
#
loop_
_entity_poly.entity_id
_entity_poly.type
_entity_poly.pdbx_seq_one_letter_code
_entity_poly.pdbx_strand_id
1 'polypeptide(L)'
;NIHRSPFGGRCSEYFSEDPFISGMMGAAEVQGIQSRGVLPTVKHFVANEQETHRSIGGDLSWLSEQALREIYLRAFELPIIQADAQCVMTAFNRLGAIWAGAYTELLTDWLRGEAGMSGFAVTDMYDGTYMVKVNEIVAGNDLPDNFVGEDISELKDYGPDGAKANPMVAQALRTSAKRVLNTVVNSRGMDGISQYTRVVREATWWQLTLNIAQWALGALTAVAFVLVVLDGKKKGAKK
;
A
#
# COMPACT_ATOMS: atom_id res chain seq x y z
N ASN A 1 -0.85 -14.31 -0.91
CA ASN A 1 -1.14 -15.31 0.13
C ASN A 1 -1.90 -16.51 -0.43
N ILE A 2 -2.19 -17.49 0.44
CA ILE A 2 -2.92 -18.72 0.13
C ILE A 2 -4.17 -18.86 1.01
N HIS A 3 -5.10 -19.76 0.64
CA HIS A 3 -6.24 -20.14 1.47
C HIS A 3 -5.81 -21.17 2.51
N ARG A 4 -5.28 -20.76 3.66
CA ARG A 4 -4.87 -21.71 4.70
C ARG A 4 -6.06 -22.34 5.44
N SER A 5 -7.14 -21.58 5.63
CA SER A 5 -8.35 -21.99 6.31
C SER A 5 -9.57 -21.33 5.69
N PRO A 6 -10.70 -22.03 5.55
CA PRO A 6 -11.96 -21.42 5.11
C PRO A 6 -12.46 -20.31 6.05
N PHE A 7 -11.96 -20.27 7.28
CA PHE A 7 -12.30 -19.26 8.30
C PHE A 7 -11.28 -18.10 8.33
N GLY A 8 -10.35 -18.02 7.38
CA GLY A 8 -9.28 -17.05 7.38
C GLY A 8 -9.70 -15.58 7.22
N GLY A 9 -10.95 -15.30 6.85
CA GLY A 9 -11.52 -13.95 6.75
C GLY A 9 -11.21 -13.23 5.43
N ARG A 10 -10.14 -13.59 4.72
CA ARG A 10 -9.68 -12.93 3.47
C ARG A 10 -9.52 -13.89 2.28
N CYS A 11 -10.11 -15.08 2.36
CA CYS A 11 -10.00 -16.07 1.27
C CYS A 11 -10.50 -15.54 -0.08
N SER A 12 -11.44 -14.59 -0.09
CA SER A 12 -11.94 -13.95 -1.31
C SER A 12 -10.88 -13.12 -2.06
N GLU A 13 -9.75 -12.82 -1.44
CA GLU A 13 -8.67 -12.02 -2.03
C GLU A 13 -7.55 -12.87 -2.63
N TYR A 14 -7.58 -14.20 -2.45
CA TYR A 14 -6.50 -15.11 -2.83
C TYR A 14 -7.02 -16.19 -3.77
N PHE A 15 -6.14 -16.79 -4.56
CA PHE A 15 -6.53 -17.71 -5.63
C PHE A 15 -6.81 -19.15 -5.15
N SER A 16 -5.95 -19.69 -4.27
CA SER A 16 -6.00 -21.11 -3.92
C SER A 16 -5.36 -21.40 -2.55
N GLU A 17 -5.64 -22.58 -2.03
CA GLU A 17 -4.88 -23.19 -0.93
C GLU A 17 -3.54 -23.79 -1.40
N ASP A 18 -3.44 -24.10 -2.69
CA ASP A 18 -2.22 -24.59 -3.32
C ASP A 18 -1.29 -23.43 -3.67
N PRO A 19 -0.05 -23.40 -3.14
CA PRO A 19 0.88 -22.30 -3.40
C PRO A 19 1.35 -22.22 -4.85
N PHE A 20 1.41 -23.35 -5.56
CA PHE A 20 1.79 -23.37 -6.97
C PHE A 20 0.67 -22.77 -7.84
N ILE A 21 -0.58 -23.19 -7.63
CA ILE A 21 -1.75 -22.62 -8.32
C ILE A 21 -1.85 -21.13 -8.02
N SER A 22 -1.74 -20.73 -6.75
CA SER A 22 -1.77 -19.32 -6.35
C SER A 22 -0.67 -18.50 -7.04
N GLY A 23 0.54 -19.02 -7.07
CA GLY A 23 1.66 -18.36 -7.73
C GLY A 23 1.51 -18.26 -9.25
N MET A 24 1.03 -19.31 -9.92
CA MET A 24 0.81 -19.31 -11.37
C MET A 24 -0.33 -18.37 -11.78
N MET A 25 -1.43 -18.35 -11.02
CA MET A 25 -2.53 -17.41 -11.26
C MET A 25 -2.07 -15.97 -11.03
N GLY A 26 -1.35 -15.72 -9.93
CA GLY A 26 -0.75 -14.42 -9.66
C GLY A 26 0.22 -13.98 -10.77
N ALA A 27 1.06 -14.87 -11.28
CA ALA A 27 1.96 -14.57 -12.39
C ALA A 27 1.20 -14.20 -13.66
N ALA A 28 0.15 -14.94 -14.01
CA ALA A 28 -0.67 -14.65 -15.18
C ALA A 28 -1.40 -13.30 -15.06
N GLU A 29 -1.93 -12.98 -13.88
CA GLU A 29 -2.56 -11.69 -13.63
C GLU A 29 -1.55 -10.54 -13.71
N VAL A 30 -0.37 -10.68 -13.09
CA VAL A 30 0.72 -9.69 -13.19
C VAL A 30 1.11 -9.44 -14.64
N GLN A 31 1.32 -10.49 -15.44
CA GLN A 31 1.63 -10.35 -16.88
C GLN A 31 0.53 -9.61 -17.62
N GLY A 32 -0.72 -9.97 -17.37
CA GLY A 32 -1.88 -9.32 -18.01
C GLY A 32 -1.94 -7.82 -17.71
N ILE A 33 -1.79 -7.43 -16.46
CA ILE A 33 -1.81 -6.03 -16.03
C ILE A 33 -0.58 -5.27 -16.55
N GLN A 34 0.61 -5.87 -16.45
CA GLN A 34 1.87 -5.26 -16.92
C GLN A 34 1.88 -5.08 -18.45
N SER A 35 1.18 -5.92 -19.21
CA SER A 35 1.04 -5.74 -20.67
C SER A 35 0.38 -4.41 -21.05
N ARG A 36 -0.30 -3.76 -20.12
CA ARG A 36 -0.88 -2.42 -20.28
C ARG A 36 -0.04 -1.31 -19.67
N GLY A 37 1.17 -1.65 -19.16
CA GLY A 37 2.10 -0.69 -18.55
C GLY A 37 1.70 -0.25 -17.13
N VAL A 38 0.82 -0.99 -16.48
CA VAL A 38 0.47 -0.81 -15.07
C VAL A 38 1.23 -1.85 -14.26
N LEU A 39 1.81 -1.45 -13.14
CA LEU A 39 2.54 -2.35 -12.24
C LEU A 39 1.64 -2.72 -11.06
N PRO A 40 1.19 -3.97 -10.95
CA PRO A 40 0.39 -4.43 -9.83
C PRO A 40 1.26 -4.66 -8.60
N THR A 41 0.66 -4.51 -7.42
CA THR A 41 1.30 -4.82 -6.13
C THR A 41 0.76 -6.14 -5.60
N VAL A 42 1.62 -7.15 -5.54
CA VAL A 42 1.25 -8.49 -5.05
C VAL A 42 1.19 -8.49 -3.52
N LYS A 43 0.10 -9.02 -2.94
CA LYS A 43 -0.16 -8.89 -1.50
C LYS A 43 -0.71 -10.16 -0.84
N HIS A 44 -0.66 -10.26 0.46
CA HIS A 44 0.12 -9.50 1.42
C HIS A 44 1.35 -10.31 1.81
N PHE A 45 2.51 -9.75 1.63
CA PHE A 45 3.79 -10.43 1.79
C PHE A 45 4.24 -10.41 3.26
N VAL A 46 4.15 -11.52 4.02
CA VAL A 46 3.75 -12.87 3.70
C VAL A 46 3.06 -13.52 4.93
N ALA A 47 2.33 -14.60 4.69
CA ALA A 47 1.67 -15.43 5.71
C ALA A 47 0.57 -14.71 6.52
N ASN A 48 -0.18 -13.81 5.88
CA ASN A 48 -1.33 -13.11 6.45
C ASN A 48 -2.64 -13.83 6.08
N GLU A 49 -2.85 -15.02 6.62
CA GLU A 49 -4.05 -15.82 6.37
C GLU A 49 -5.09 -15.71 7.48
N GLN A 50 -4.81 -14.95 8.55
CA GLN A 50 -5.68 -14.75 9.69
C GLN A 50 -5.98 -13.27 9.91
N GLU A 51 -7.24 -12.96 10.26
CA GLU A 51 -7.67 -11.60 10.58
C GLU A 51 -8.00 -11.42 12.07
N THR A 52 -8.22 -12.50 12.80
CA THR A 52 -8.58 -12.45 14.23
C THR A 52 -7.44 -11.85 15.04
N HIS A 53 -7.76 -10.80 15.82
CA HIS A 53 -6.81 -10.05 16.67
C HIS A 53 -5.68 -9.32 15.92
N ARG A 54 -5.77 -9.16 14.61
CA ARG A 54 -4.76 -8.50 13.79
C ARG A 54 -4.47 -7.06 14.23
N SER A 55 -5.49 -6.30 14.63
CA SER A 55 -5.40 -4.86 14.93
C SER A 55 -4.72 -4.52 16.25
N ILE A 56 -4.35 -5.50 17.08
CA ILE A 56 -3.70 -5.26 18.38
C ILE A 56 -2.27 -5.79 18.34
N GLY A 57 -1.35 -4.97 17.82
CA GLY A 57 0.07 -5.30 17.77
C GLY A 57 0.47 -6.31 16.69
N GLY A 58 -0.43 -6.62 15.74
CA GLY A 58 -0.27 -7.67 14.73
C GLY A 58 -0.41 -9.07 15.29
N ASP A 59 -1.06 -9.96 14.57
CA ASP A 59 -1.07 -11.38 14.92
C ASP A 59 0.29 -12.04 14.62
N LEU A 60 0.54 -13.18 15.26
CA LEU A 60 1.79 -13.92 15.18
C LEU A 60 1.61 -15.16 14.31
N SER A 61 2.18 -15.15 13.10
CA SER A 61 2.29 -16.35 12.26
C SER A 61 3.53 -17.13 12.67
N TRP A 62 3.32 -18.34 13.21
CA TRP A 62 4.41 -19.21 13.65
C TRP A 62 4.54 -20.40 12.71
N LEU A 63 5.66 -20.52 12.02
CA LEU A 63 5.91 -21.55 11.03
C LEU A 63 7.42 -21.87 10.95
N SER A 64 7.75 -23.07 10.44
CA SER A 64 9.13 -23.44 10.16
C SER A 64 9.63 -22.73 8.90
N GLU A 65 10.94 -22.60 8.76
CA GLU A 65 11.54 -22.06 7.54
C GLU A 65 11.17 -22.90 6.31
N GLN A 66 11.11 -24.22 6.43
CA GLN A 66 10.69 -25.10 5.36
C GLN A 66 9.26 -24.76 4.91
N ALA A 67 8.31 -24.64 5.83
CA ALA A 67 6.93 -24.29 5.49
C ALA A 67 6.85 -22.87 4.87
N LEU A 68 7.63 -21.93 5.40
CA LEU A 68 7.71 -20.58 4.84
C LEU A 68 8.15 -20.61 3.37
N ARG A 69 9.23 -21.33 3.04
CA ARG A 69 9.80 -21.40 1.70
C ARG A 69 8.96 -22.22 0.72
N GLU A 70 8.53 -23.41 1.12
CA GLU A 70 7.85 -24.33 0.20
C GLU A 70 6.37 -23.97 -0.04
N ILE A 71 5.73 -23.28 0.93
CA ILE A 71 4.31 -22.97 0.87
C ILE A 71 4.08 -21.46 0.71
N TYR A 72 4.44 -20.67 1.72
CA TYR A 72 4.01 -19.27 1.77
C TYR A 72 4.77 -18.36 0.80
N LEU A 73 6.08 -18.51 0.70
CA LEU A 73 6.89 -17.72 -0.23
C LEU A 73 6.69 -18.17 -1.68
N ARG A 74 6.35 -19.44 -1.91
CA ARG A 74 6.15 -19.99 -3.25
C ARG A 74 5.07 -19.24 -4.06
N ALA A 75 4.01 -18.80 -3.39
CA ALA A 75 2.94 -18.02 -4.01
C ALA A 75 3.41 -16.63 -4.49
N PHE A 76 4.48 -16.09 -3.92
CA PHE A 76 5.09 -14.80 -4.33
C PHE A 76 6.27 -15.00 -5.27
N GLU A 77 7.02 -16.08 -5.11
CA GLU A 77 8.17 -16.40 -5.94
C GLU A 77 7.80 -16.48 -7.42
N LEU A 78 6.71 -17.19 -7.74
CA LEU A 78 6.30 -17.38 -9.12
C LEU A 78 5.91 -16.09 -9.83
N PRO A 79 5.09 -15.19 -9.27
CA PRO A 79 4.84 -13.86 -9.86
C PRO A 79 6.13 -13.03 -10.05
N ILE A 80 7.07 -13.10 -9.13
CA ILE A 80 8.33 -12.35 -9.23
C ILE A 80 9.21 -12.93 -10.35
N ILE A 81 9.46 -14.25 -10.33
CA ILE A 81 10.42 -14.87 -11.27
C ILE A 81 9.83 -15.00 -12.68
N GLN A 82 8.54 -15.37 -12.81
CA GLN A 82 7.95 -15.65 -14.13
C GLN A 82 7.30 -14.44 -14.78
N ALA A 83 6.82 -13.49 -14.00
CA ALA A 83 6.11 -12.31 -14.49
C ALA A 83 6.83 -11.00 -14.20
N ASP A 84 8.02 -11.04 -13.60
CA ASP A 84 8.78 -9.85 -13.21
C ASP A 84 7.93 -8.87 -12.37
N ALA A 85 7.21 -9.40 -11.37
CA ALA A 85 6.44 -8.55 -10.47
C ALA A 85 7.35 -7.55 -9.75
N GLN A 86 7.09 -6.26 -9.93
CA GLN A 86 7.96 -5.17 -9.45
C GLN A 86 7.54 -4.63 -8.08
N CYS A 87 6.35 -4.98 -7.60
CA CYS A 87 5.82 -4.41 -6.38
C CYS A 87 5.20 -5.50 -5.49
N VAL A 88 5.49 -5.41 -4.18
CA VAL A 88 4.80 -6.21 -3.16
C VAL A 88 4.28 -5.32 -2.05
N MET A 89 3.19 -5.73 -1.40
CA MET A 89 2.69 -5.12 -0.18
C MET A 89 2.98 -6.04 0.99
N THR A 90 3.71 -5.55 1.99
CA THR A 90 4.03 -6.34 3.18
C THR A 90 2.83 -6.47 4.10
N ALA A 91 2.76 -7.59 4.79
CA ALA A 91 1.61 -7.97 5.59
C ALA A 91 1.61 -7.34 7.00
N PHE A 92 0.45 -7.28 7.62
CA PHE A 92 0.30 -6.80 9.00
C PHE A 92 0.90 -7.73 10.04
N ASN A 93 0.87 -9.05 9.79
CA ASN A 93 1.28 -10.05 10.76
C ASN A 93 2.78 -10.01 11.04
N ARG A 94 3.13 -10.61 12.15
CA ARG A 94 4.52 -10.94 12.49
C ARG A 94 4.84 -12.36 12.04
N LEU A 95 6.07 -12.58 11.62
CA LEU A 95 6.66 -13.91 11.50
C LEU A 95 7.45 -14.18 12.77
N GLY A 96 6.95 -15.06 13.62
CA GLY A 96 7.43 -15.13 14.98
C GLY A 96 7.24 -13.80 15.71
N ALA A 97 8.29 -13.20 16.24
CA ALA A 97 8.22 -11.94 16.96
C ALA A 97 8.41 -10.68 16.08
N ILE A 98 8.85 -10.84 14.82
CA ILE A 98 9.23 -9.73 13.95
C ILE A 98 8.09 -9.44 12.97
N TRP A 99 7.67 -8.17 12.88
CA TRP A 99 6.72 -7.73 11.89
C TRP A 99 7.26 -7.96 10.46
N ALA A 100 6.43 -8.52 9.57
CA ALA A 100 6.83 -8.86 8.20
C ALA A 100 7.39 -7.66 7.42
N GLY A 101 6.88 -6.45 7.66
CA GLY A 101 7.37 -5.21 7.05
C GLY A 101 8.69 -4.68 7.60
N ALA A 102 9.25 -5.28 8.64
CA ALA A 102 10.55 -4.93 9.23
C ALA A 102 11.50 -6.12 9.37
N TYR A 103 11.27 -7.16 8.56
CA TYR A 103 12.04 -8.40 8.63
C TYR A 103 13.11 -8.42 7.52
N THR A 104 14.35 -8.14 7.88
CA THR A 104 15.47 -7.98 6.92
C THR A 104 15.71 -9.23 6.08
N GLU A 105 15.74 -10.41 6.69
CA GLU A 105 15.96 -11.68 6.02
C GLU A 105 14.87 -11.99 4.98
N LEU A 106 13.66 -11.51 5.25
CA LEU A 106 12.54 -11.64 4.31
C LEU A 106 12.63 -10.62 3.16
N LEU A 107 12.83 -9.34 3.49
CA LEU A 107 12.75 -8.23 2.54
C LEU A 107 14.03 -7.99 1.75
N THR A 108 15.16 -8.19 2.38
CA THR A 108 16.47 -7.97 1.75
C THR A 108 17.06 -9.27 1.23
N ASP A 109 17.18 -10.29 2.08
CA ASP A 109 17.90 -11.50 1.67
C ASP A 109 17.05 -12.34 0.71
N TRP A 110 15.82 -12.64 1.07
CA TRP A 110 14.97 -13.45 0.20
C TRP A 110 14.37 -12.64 -0.97
N LEU A 111 13.64 -11.58 -0.69
CA LEU A 111 12.88 -10.85 -1.73
C LEU A 111 13.80 -10.22 -2.79
N ARG A 112 14.92 -9.65 -2.37
CA ARG A 112 15.88 -8.98 -3.25
C ARG A 112 17.02 -9.89 -3.70
N GLY A 113 17.57 -10.68 -2.74
CA GLY A 113 18.71 -11.56 -2.99
C GLY A 113 18.33 -12.83 -3.73
N GLU A 114 17.36 -13.59 -3.21
CA GLU A 114 17.00 -14.90 -3.78
C GLU A 114 15.96 -14.76 -4.91
N ALA A 115 14.85 -14.05 -4.68
CA ALA A 115 13.79 -13.89 -5.68
C ALA A 115 14.09 -12.82 -6.74
N GLY A 116 15.05 -11.92 -6.49
CA GLY A 116 15.55 -10.95 -7.47
C GLY A 116 14.64 -9.76 -7.76
N MET A 117 13.64 -9.48 -6.93
CA MET A 117 12.73 -8.35 -7.16
C MET A 117 13.47 -7.00 -7.12
N SER A 118 13.39 -6.22 -8.19
CA SER A 118 14.10 -4.94 -8.33
C SER A 118 13.27 -3.70 -7.95
N GLY A 119 11.95 -3.82 -7.95
CA GLY A 119 11.02 -2.73 -7.64
C GLY A 119 10.85 -2.49 -6.13
N PHE A 120 9.77 -1.86 -5.71
CA PHE A 120 9.57 -1.45 -4.32
C PHE A 120 8.67 -2.41 -3.51
N ALA A 121 8.85 -2.38 -2.20
CA ALA A 121 7.92 -2.92 -1.23
C ALA A 121 7.20 -1.77 -0.52
N VAL A 122 5.89 -1.88 -0.33
CA VAL A 122 5.05 -0.95 0.42
C VAL A 122 4.43 -1.66 1.61
N THR A 123 4.15 -0.97 2.70
CA THR A 123 3.40 -1.59 3.82
C THR A 123 1.93 -1.77 3.44
N ASP A 124 1.21 -2.65 4.11
CA ASP A 124 -0.23 -2.50 4.29
C ASP A 124 -0.49 -1.23 5.11
N MET A 125 -1.75 -0.80 5.26
CA MET A 125 -2.10 0.42 5.96
C MET A 125 -1.32 0.55 7.28
N TYR A 126 -0.63 1.65 7.45
CA TYR A 126 0.26 1.86 8.58
C TYR A 126 -0.51 1.88 9.91
N ASP A 127 -0.10 1.02 10.84
CA ASP A 127 -0.56 1.00 12.23
C ASP A 127 0.56 1.51 13.13
N GLY A 128 0.40 2.69 13.70
CA GLY A 128 1.39 3.35 14.55
C GLY A 128 1.72 2.64 15.85
N THR A 129 1.06 1.53 16.17
CA THR A 129 1.28 0.84 17.45
C THR A 129 2.51 -0.07 17.44
N TYR A 130 2.84 -0.70 16.31
CA TYR A 130 3.96 -1.65 16.19
C TYR A 130 4.78 -1.55 14.91
N MET A 131 4.25 -0.87 13.91
CA MET A 131 4.96 -0.61 12.67
C MET A 131 5.89 0.60 12.84
N VAL A 132 7.19 0.37 12.95
CA VAL A 132 8.19 1.42 13.16
C VAL A 132 8.83 1.77 11.82
N LYS A 133 8.58 2.97 11.31
CA LYS A 133 9.00 3.43 9.98
C LYS A 133 10.51 3.32 9.73
N VAL A 134 11.33 3.61 10.73
CA VAL A 134 12.78 3.47 10.61
C VAL A 134 13.19 2.02 10.43
N ASN A 135 12.56 1.10 11.18
CA ASN A 135 12.87 -0.32 11.10
C ASN A 135 12.47 -0.91 9.75
N GLU A 136 11.30 -0.53 9.22
CA GLU A 136 10.84 -1.01 7.90
C GLU A 136 11.78 -0.56 6.78
N ILE A 137 12.19 0.71 6.75
CA ILE A 137 13.10 1.25 5.73
C ILE A 137 14.46 0.54 5.80
N VAL A 138 15.00 0.34 7.00
CA VAL A 138 16.27 -0.36 7.20
C VAL A 138 16.18 -1.82 6.78
N ALA A 139 15.04 -2.48 7.02
CA ALA A 139 14.81 -3.86 6.62
C ALA A 139 14.64 -4.05 5.10
N GLY A 140 14.32 -3.00 4.35
CA GLY A 140 14.14 -3.07 2.90
C GLY A 140 12.70 -2.92 2.42
N ASN A 141 11.78 -2.50 3.30
CA ASN A 141 10.49 -1.97 2.91
C ASN A 141 10.66 -0.50 2.50
N ASP A 142 10.11 -0.10 1.38
CA ASP A 142 10.51 1.15 0.74
C ASP A 142 9.52 2.31 0.98
N LEU A 143 8.26 1.98 1.24
CA LEU A 143 7.18 2.96 1.37
C LEU A 143 6.24 2.61 2.54
N PRO A 144 6.07 3.48 3.53
CA PRO A 144 4.96 3.37 4.47
C PRO A 144 3.64 3.80 3.79
N ASP A 145 2.60 2.96 3.84
CA ASP A 145 1.26 3.32 3.36
C ASP A 145 0.49 4.07 4.45
N ASN A 146 0.66 5.38 4.49
CA ASN A 146 0.02 6.24 5.46
C ASN A 146 -1.29 6.81 4.94
N PHE A 147 -2.26 7.01 5.85
CA PHE A 147 -3.41 7.85 5.56
C PHE A 147 -3.00 9.31 5.29
N VAL A 148 -3.79 9.99 4.47
CA VAL A 148 -3.55 11.42 4.17
C VAL A 148 -3.55 12.21 5.47
N GLY A 149 -2.44 12.89 5.75
CA GLY A 149 -2.28 13.71 6.95
C GLY A 149 -1.53 13.05 8.09
N GLU A 150 -1.18 11.78 8.00
CA GLU A 150 -0.30 11.16 8.98
C GLU A 150 1.14 11.68 8.90
N ASP A 151 1.77 11.77 10.05
CA ASP A 151 3.10 12.34 10.18
C ASP A 151 4.20 11.39 9.71
N ILE A 152 4.93 11.77 8.69
CA ILE A 152 6.16 11.11 8.21
C ILE A 152 7.41 11.86 8.67
N SER A 153 7.28 12.81 9.61
CA SER A 153 8.40 13.66 10.07
C SER A 153 9.54 12.84 10.62
N GLU A 154 9.27 11.70 11.25
CA GLU A 154 10.29 10.81 11.76
C GLU A 154 11.32 10.41 10.69
N LEU A 155 10.89 10.08 9.47
CA LEU A 155 11.80 9.75 8.36
C LEU A 155 12.53 10.98 7.82
N LYS A 156 11.88 12.15 7.82
CA LYS A 156 12.52 13.42 7.41
C LYS A 156 13.69 13.78 8.30
N ASP A 157 13.61 13.46 9.57
CA ASP A 157 14.69 13.71 10.53
C ASP A 157 16.00 13.02 10.17
N TYR A 158 15.96 11.97 9.35
CA TYR A 158 17.12 11.25 8.85
C TYR A 158 17.54 11.64 7.43
N GLY A 159 16.82 12.56 6.80
CA GLY A 159 17.19 13.11 5.49
C GLY A 159 18.40 14.04 5.54
N PRO A 160 18.83 14.61 4.40
CA PRO A 160 20.01 15.48 4.30
C PRO A 160 20.00 16.67 5.25
N ASP A 161 18.80 17.24 5.47
CA ASP A 161 18.58 18.40 6.33
C ASP A 161 17.99 18.03 7.70
N GLY A 162 17.96 16.74 8.02
CA GLY A 162 17.34 16.23 9.24
C GLY A 162 18.23 16.36 10.48
N ALA A 163 17.61 16.41 11.65
CA ALA A 163 18.31 16.57 12.93
C ALA A 163 19.02 15.30 13.42
N LYS A 164 18.65 14.11 12.90
CA LYS A 164 19.17 12.81 13.33
C LYS A 164 20.15 12.26 12.31
N ALA A 165 21.44 12.38 12.59
CA ALA A 165 22.47 11.78 11.75
C ALA A 165 22.58 10.27 12.02
N ASN A 166 22.10 9.46 11.09
CA ASN A 166 22.29 8.01 11.09
C ASN A 166 22.62 7.51 9.67
N PRO A 167 23.92 7.20 9.40
CA PRO A 167 24.35 6.79 8.06
C PRO A 167 23.62 5.54 7.52
N MET A 168 23.26 4.60 8.39
CA MET A 168 22.56 3.39 8.00
C MET A 168 21.13 3.71 7.51
N VAL A 169 20.40 4.55 8.23
CA VAL A 169 19.05 4.96 7.84
C VAL A 169 19.10 5.83 6.58
N ALA A 170 20.05 6.77 6.49
CA ALA A 170 20.24 7.59 5.30
C ALA A 170 20.55 6.75 4.04
N GLN A 171 21.37 5.72 4.19
CA GLN A 171 21.66 4.78 3.09
C GLN A 171 20.43 3.95 2.73
N ALA A 172 19.67 3.47 3.69
CA ALA A 172 18.42 2.75 3.47
C ALA A 172 17.39 3.61 2.72
N LEU A 173 17.17 4.85 3.15
CA LEU A 173 16.30 5.82 2.45
C LEU A 173 16.73 6.06 1.00
N ARG A 174 18.04 6.18 0.76
CA ARG A 174 18.58 6.33 -0.61
C ARG A 174 18.29 5.09 -1.45
N THR A 175 18.43 3.90 -0.88
CA THR A 175 18.15 2.63 -1.55
C THR A 175 16.66 2.51 -1.87
N SER A 176 15.79 2.85 -0.93
CA SER A 176 14.34 2.86 -1.12
C SER A 176 13.93 3.85 -2.22
N ALA A 177 14.45 5.07 -2.19
CA ALA A 177 14.20 6.05 -3.25
C ALA A 177 14.65 5.55 -4.63
N LYS A 178 15.80 4.86 -4.71
CA LYS A 178 16.28 4.26 -5.96
C LYS A 178 15.31 3.20 -6.47
N ARG A 179 14.77 2.32 -5.61
CA ARG A 179 13.83 1.27 -6.00
C ARG A 179 12.50 1.86 -6.51
N VAL A 180 11.98 2.85 -5.80
CA VAL A 180 10.76 3.57 -6.22
C VAL A 180 10.97 4.25 -7.57
N LEU A 181 12.07 4.99 -7.74
CA LEU A 181 12.38 5.65 -9.00
C LEU A 181 12.58 4.65 -10.14
N ASN A 182 13.26 3.53 -9.90
CA ASN A 182 13.42 2.46 -10.88
C ASN A 182 12.05 1.93 -11.34
N THR A 183 11.15 1.68 -10.41
CA THR A 183 9.78 1.22 -10.71
C THR A 183 9.01 2.25 -11.54
N VAL A 184 9.07 3.53 -11.18
CA VAL A 184 8.40 4.61 -11.93
C VAL A 184 8.94 4.75 -13.35
N VAL A 185 10.26 4.73 -13.51
CA VAL A 185 10.91 4.85 -14.84
C VAL A 185 10.56 3.67 -15.77
N ASN A 186 10.39 2.48 -15.21
CA ASN A 186 10.01 1.28 -15.97
C ASN A 186 8.49 1.09 -16.14
N SER A 187 7.69 2.03 -15.63
CA SER A 187 6.24 2.05 -15.79
C SER A 187 5.80 3.04 -16.86
N ARG A 188 4.53 2.98 -17.27
CA ARG A 188 3.92 4.02 -18.13
C ARG A 188 3.78 5.39 -17.45
N GLY A 189 4.05 5.49 -16.17
CA GLY A 189 4.04 6.76 -15.46
C GLY A 189 4.97 7.82 -16.06
N MET A 190 5.98 7.38 -16.82
CA MET A 190 6.92 8.27 -17.51
C MET A 190 6.61 8.44 -19.00
N ASP A 191 5.56 7.79 -19.54
CA ASP A 191 5.21 7.92 -20.96
C ASP A 191 4.83 9.37 -21.28
N GLY A 192 5.52 9.94 -22.25
CA GLY A 192 5.32 11.33 -22.66
C GLY A 192 5.87 12.40 -21.69
N ILE A 193 6.55 11.99 -20.63
CA ILE A 193 7.21 12.93 -19.69
C ILE A 193 8.66 13.17 -20.12
N SER A 194 9.04 14.42 -20.20
CA SER A 194 10.42 14.88 -20.50
C SER A 194 10.80 16.04 -19.59
N GLN A 195 12.05 16.46 -19.64
CA GLN A 195 12.52 17.66 -18.90
C GLN A 195 11.76 18.95 -19.27
N TYR A 196 11.06 18.95 -20.39
CA TYR A 196 10.25 20.09 -20.85
C TYR A 196 8.76 19.95 -20.53
N THR A 197 8.35 18.82 -19.95
CA THR A 197 6.95 18.56 -19.61
C THR A 197 6.50 19.52 -18.51
N ARG A 198 5.45 20.29 -18.79
CA ARG A 198 4.81 21.15 -17.81
C ARG A 198 3.52 20.49 -17.32
N VAL A 199 3.45 20.24 -16.04
CA VAL A 199 2.21 19.74 -15.41
C VAL A 199 1.25 20.91 -15.24
N VAL A 200 0.13 20.88 -15.96
CA VAL A 200 -0.95 21.85 -15.80
C VAL A 200 -2.10 21.13 -15.09
N ARG A 201 -2.54 21.67 -13.97
CA ARG A 201 -3.73 21.17 -13.26
C ARG A 201 -4.95 21.94 -13.75
N GLU A 202 -5.74 21.32 -14.59
CA GLU A 202 -7.03 21.84 -15.04
C GLU A 202 -8.14 21.02 -14.40
N ALA A 203 -9.17 21.71 -13.93
CA ALA A 203 -10.37 21.03 -13.44
C ALA A 203 -11.07 20.36 -14.63
N THR A 204 -11.33 19.09 -14.51
CA THR A 204 -12.06 18.35 -15.53
C THR A 204 -13.52 18.82 -15.58
N TRP A 205 -14.20 18.66 -16.74
CA TRP A 205 -15.59 19.07 -16.90
C TRP A 205 -16.53 18.48 -15.83
N TRP A 206 -16.29 17.24 -15.42
CA TRP A 206 -17.11 16.59 -14.37
C TRP A 206 -16.82 17.17 -12.97
N GLN A 207 -15.60 17.56 -12.65
CA GLN A 207 -15.26 18.26 -11.41
C GLN A 207 -15.94 19.63 -11.35
N LEU A 208 -15.92 20.37 -12.46
CA LEU A 208 -16.64 21.65 -12.56
C LEU A 208 -18.15 21.46 -12.38
N THR A 209 -18.72 20.44 -13.03
CA THR A 209 -20.15 20.12 -12.91
C THR A 209 -20.53 19.76 -11.47
N LEU A 210 -19.73 18.91 -10.81
CA LEU A 210 -19.97 18.57 -9.41
C LEU A 210 -19.88 19.77 -8.48
N ASN A 211 -18.89 20.65 -8.68
CA ASN A 211 -18.77 21.87 -7.88
C ASN A 211 -19.97 22.79 -8.08
N ILE A 212 -20.42 22.99 -9.30
CA ILE A 212 -21.60 23.79 -9.60
C ILE A 212 -22.85 23.18 -8.95
N ALA A 213 -23.05 21.86 -9.09
CA ALA A 213 -24.18 21.16 -8.48
C ALA A 213 -24.18 21.26 -6.95
N GLN A 214 -23.02 21.13 -6.33
CA GLN A 214 -22.85 21.25 -4.87
C GLN A 214 -23.22 22.66 -4.39
N TRP A 215 -22.76 23.72 -5.06
CA TRP A 215 -23.08 25.09 -4.70
C TRP A 215 -24.55 25.40 -4.93
N ALA A 216 -25.16 24.93 -6.03
CA ALA A 216 -26.56 25.09 -6.32
C ALA A 216 -27.42 24.40 -5.25
N LEU A 217 -27.10 23.16 -4.87
CA LEU A 217 -27.81 22.44 -3.81
C LEU A 217 -27.67 23.13 -2.46
N GLY A 218 -26.48 23.61 -2.12
CA GLY A 218 -26.25 24.40 -0.91
C GLY A 218 -27.11 25.68 -0.85
N ALA A 219 -27.16 26.40 -1.96
CA ALA A 219 -28.01 27.62 -2.06
C ALA A 219 -29.50 27.29 -1.92
N LEU A 220 -29.99 26.25 -2.59
CA LEU A 220 -31.38 25.80 -2.47
C LEU A 220 -31.71 25.38 -1.04
N THR A 221 -30.83 24.67 -0.39
CA THR A 221 -31.00 24.27 1.03
C THR A 221 -31.06 25.47 1.94
N ALA A 222 -30.20 26.47 1.75
CA ALA A 222 -30.20 27.70 2.53
C ALA A 222 -31.53 28.49 2.32
N VAL A 223 -32.00 28.63 1.08
CA VAL A 223 -33.28 29.27 0.77
C VAL A 223 -34.43 28.51 1.41
N ALA A 224 -34.48 27.18 1.29
CA ALA A 224 -35.53 26.37 1.92
C ALA A 224 -35.54 26.55 3.44
N PHE A 225 -34.38 26.56 4.07
CA PHE A 225 -34.24 26.79 5.51
C PHE A 225 -34.81 28.16 5.93
N VAL A 226 -34.43 29.23 5.19
CA VAL A 226 -34.96 30.58 5.45
C VAL A 226 -36.50 30.63 5.31
N LEU A 227 -37.05 30.01 4.27
CA LEU A 227 -38.49 29.95 4.06
C LEU A 227 -39.23 29.25 5.21
N VAL A 228 -38.70 28.12 5.69
CA VAL A 228 -39.24 27.36 6.83
C VAL A 228 -39.22 28.21 8.11
N VAL A 229 -38.12 28.92 8.37
CA VAL A 229 -38.01 29.81 9.54
C VAL A 229 -39.00 30.97 9.47
N LEU A 230 -39.17 31.57 8.29
CA LEU A 230 -40.11 32.69 8.09
C LEU A 230 -41.56 32.20 8.22
N ASP A 231 -41.92 31.03 7.71
CA ASP A 231 -43.28 30.47 7.87
C ASP A 231 -43.57 30.13 9.34
N GLY A 232 -42.59 29.57 10.05
CA GLY A 232 -42.72 29.33 11.49
C GLY A 232 -42.94 30.59 12.31
N LYS A 233 -42.24 31.69 11.99
CA LYS A 233 -42.44 32.98 12.63
C LYS A 233 -43.84 33.57 12.35
N LYS A 234 -44.36 33.44 11.11
CA LYS A 234 -45.71 33.89 10.75
C LYS A 234 -46.79 33.12 11.50
N LYS A 235 -46.62 31.82 11.70
CA LYS A 235 -47.58 31.00 12.46
C LYS A 235 -47.54 31.25 13.96
N GLY A 236 -46.35 31.56 14.52
CA GLY A 236 -46.20 31.94 15.93
C GLY A 236 -46.77 33.32 16.27
N ALA A 237 -46.79 34.25 15.32
CA ALA A 237 -47.36 35.60 15.50
C ALA A 237 -48.91 35.69 15.39
N LYS A 238 -49.57 34.59 14.99
CA LYS A 238 -51.04 34.48 14.88
C LYS A 238 -51.68 33.75 16.06
N LYS A 239 -50.91 33.31 17.03
CA LYS A 239 -51.37 32.84 18.35
C LYS A 239 -51.16 33.92 19.41
#